data_a71b130d3f70c59d7ccc1cbba561631f
#
_entry.id   a71b130d3f70c59d7ccc1cbba561631f
#
_cell.length_a   1.000
_cell.length_b   1.000
_cell.length_c   1.000
_cell.angle_alpha   90.00
_cell.angle_beta   90.00
_cell.angle_gamma   90.00
#
_symmetry.space_group_name_H-M   'P 1'
#
loop_
_entity.id
_entity.type
_entity.pdbx_description
1 polymer ?
#
loop_
_entity_poly.entity_id
_entity_poly.type
_entity_poly.pdbx_seq_one_letter_code
_entity_poly.pdbx_strand_id
1 'polypeptide(L)'
;MKGDIKKHYLYKYSKYIFYKKWGRYEVFQNLSQEEVDETCAEVARKTKTLALVFGILYLVIMFMLTMRVIMNPYQNMFTSWYYNTLEAVSPLINGYWGSAPYEKKGTVLLIFIEVLPIFILDLIPLLLFILILDYILLKRKLNIIARCK
;
A
#
# COMPACT_ATOMS: atom_id res chain seq x y z
N MET A 1 18.19 14.25 -0.72
CA MET A 1 16.99 14.91 -0.12
C MET A 1 16.63 14.20 1.19
N LYS A 2 17.06 14.72 2.34
CA LYS A 2 16.59 14.27 3.67
C LYS A 2 15.27 15.00 3.96
N GLY A 3 14.17 14.56 3.33
CA GLY A 3 12.85 15.04 3.73
C GLY A 3 12.61 14.70 5.18
N ASP A 4 12.01 15.62 5.91
CA ASP A 4 11.73 15.48 7.35
C ASP A 4 10.79 14.28 7.56
N ILE A 5 11.38 13.13 7.91
CA ILE A 5 10.65 11.87 8.11
C ILE A 5 9.55 12.01 9.17
N LYS A 6 9.69 12.97 10.10
CA LYS A 6 8.71 13.23 11.16
C LYS A 6 7.37 13.74 10.62
N LYS A 7 7.36 14.30 9.39
CA LYS A 7 6.12 14.69 8.69
C LYS A 7 5.48 13.55 7.92
N HIS A 8 6.20 12.45 7.71
CA HIS A 8 5.72 11.33 6.90
C HIS A 8 4.66 10.51 7.64
N TYR A 9 3.67 9.99 6.88
CA TYR A 9 2.57 9.19 7.41
C TYR A 9 3.05 7.96 8.21
N LEU A 10 4.07 7.25 7.72
CA LEU A 10 4.63 6.08 8.40
C LEU A 10 5.16 6.42 9.79
N TYR A 11 5.84 7.56 9.97
CA TYR A 11 6.29 7.99 11.29
C TYR A 11 5.12 8.23 12.25
N LYS A 12 4.06 8.91 11.76
CA LYS A 12 2.85 9.14 12.57
C LYS A 12 2.18 7.84 12.95
N TYR A 13 2.14 6.88 12.03
CA TYR A 13 1.59 5.55 12.26
C TYR A 13 2.42 4.76 13.27
N SER A 14 3.76 4.68 13.12
CA SER A 14 4.65 4.02 14.07
C SER A 14 4.49 4.61 15.47
N LYS A 15 4.42 5.94 15.58
CA LYS A 15 4.22 6.64 16.85
C LYS A 15 2.87 6.34 17.48
N TYR A 16 1.80 6.34 16.68
CA TYR A 16 0.45 5.94 17.13
C TYR A 16 0.43 4.51 17.67
N ILE A 17 1.01 3.55 16.92
CA ILE A 17 1.09 2.14 17.34
C ILE A 17 1.91 1.99 18.61
N PHE A 18 3.05 2.71 18.73
CA PHE A 18 3.87 2.71 19.94
C PHE A 18 3.04 3.07 21.17
N TYR A 19 2.39 4.22 21.19
CA TYR A 19 1.59 4.66 22.35
C TYR A 19 0.38 3.75 22.60
N LYS A 20 -0.28 3.25 21.58
CA LYS A 20 -1.46 2.39 21.73
C LYS A 20 -1.12 1.03 22.32
N LYS A 21 0.01 0.40 21.92
CA LYS A 21 0.34 -0.98 22.30
C LYS A 21 1.43 -1.09 23.36
N TRP A 22 2.44 -0.25 23.31
CA TRP A 22 3.63 -0.40 24.17
C TRP A 22 3.80 0.71 25.18
N GLY A 23 3.22 1.88 25.01
CA GLY A 23 3.33 2.99 25.94
C GLY A 23 2.79 2.72 27.36
N ARG A 24 2.10 1.59 27.56
CA ARG A 24 1.61 1.17 28.88
C ARG A 24 2.58 0.29 29.68
N TYR A 25 3.62 -0.24 29.04
CA TYR A 25 4.60 -1.09 29.71
C TYR A 25 5.64 -0.22 30.42
N GLU A 26 5.95 -0.54 31.68
CA GLU A 26 6.89 0.22 32.54
C GLU A 26 8.26 0.43 31.88
N VAL A 27 8.77 -0.60 31.17
CA VAL A 27 10.03 -0.53 30.44
C VAL A 27 10.07 0.61 29.41
N PHE A 28 8.92 0.93 28.80
CA PHE A 28 8.82 1.95 27.76
C PHE A 28 8.31 3.30 28.28
N GLN A 29 7.73 3.35 29.49
CA GLN A 29 7.38 4.62 30.15
C GLN A 29 8.61 5.44 30.53
N ASN A 30 9.73 4.75 30.78
CA ASN A 30 11.02 5.37 31.13
C ASN A 30 11.82 5.83 29.91
N LEU A 31 11.30 5.66 28.69
CA LEU A 31 11.92 6.22 27.48
C LEU A 31 11.62 7.72 27.39
N SER A 32 12.67 8.50 27.12
CA SER A 32 12.48 9.91 26.81
C SER A 32 11.68 10.06 25.51
N GLN A 33 10.97 11.17 25.37
CA GLN A 33 10.21 11.45 24.15
C GLN A 33 11.09 11.50 22.91
N GLU A 34 12.34 11.89 23.08
CA GLU A 34 13.36 11.96 22.05
C GLU A 34 13.77 10.56 21.56
N GLU A 35 13.99 9.60 22.49
CA GLU A 35 14.29 8.20 22.19
C GLU A 35 13.12 7.51 21.43
N VAL A 36 11.88 7.79 21.83
CA VAL A 36 10.68 7.30 21.14
C VAL A 36 10.60 7.86 19.71
N ASP A 37 10.81 9.17 19.57
CA ASP A 37 10.76 9.84 18.28
C ASP A 37 11.86 9.34 17.33
N GLU A 38 13.07 9.12 17.84
CA GLU A 38 14.18 8.56 17.05
C GLU A 38 13.90 7.12 16.62
N THR A 39 13.42 6.29 17.55
CA THR A 39 13.03 4.90 17.27
C THR A 39 11.95 4.82 16.20
N CYS A 40 10.88 5.60 16.31
CA CYS A 40 9.81 5.63 15.32
C CYS A 40 10.30 6.20 13.98
N ALA A 41 11.19 7.18 13.97
CA ALA A 41 11.78 7.72 12.76
C ALA A 41 12.69 6.70 12.03
N GLU A 42 13.48 5.93 12.79
CA GLU A 42 14.32 4.87 12.23
C GLU A 42 13.47 3.77 11.60
N VAL A 43 12.43 3.30 12.31
CA VAL A 43 11.49 2.30 11.80
C VAL A 43 10.81 2.81 10.53
N ALA A 44 10.26 4.02 10.54
CA ALA A 44 9.59 4.59 9.38
C ALA A 44 10.51 4.71 8.15
N ARG A 45 11.81 5.02 8.34
CA ARG A 45 12.79 5.04 7.22
C ARG A 45 12.99 3.64 6.65
N LYS A 46 13.20 2.63 7.52
CA LYS A 46 13.37 1.24 7.08
C LYS A 46 12.14 0.71 6.38
N THR A 47 10.96 0.96 6.95
CA THR A 47 9.67 0.59 6.32
C THR A 47 9.53 1.23 4.94
N LYS A 48 9.83 2.53 4.81
CA LYS A 48 9.76 3.23 3.52
C LYS A 48 10.66 2.60 2.47
N THR A 49 11.91 2.26 2.80
CA THR A 49 12.85 1.65 1.85
C THR A 49 12.39 0.25 1.45
N LEU A 50 12.00 -0.58 2.42
CA LEU A 50 11.52 -1.94 2.14
C LEU A 50 10.20 -1.93 1.37
N ALA A 51 9.29 -1.00 1.70
CA ALA A 51 8.04 -0.84 0.99
C ALA A 51 8.24 -0.43 -0.47
N LEU A 52 9.25 0.39 -0.75
CA LEU A 52 9.61 0.75 -2.14
C LEU A 52 10.11 -0.46 -2.92
N VAL A 53 11.03 -1.23 -2.36
CA VAL A 53 11.56 -2.45 -3.00
C VAL A 53 10.44 -3.46 -3.23
N PHE A 54 9.62 -3.72 -2.20
CA PHE A 54 8.47 -4.61 -2.31
C PHE A 54 7.45 -4.10 -3.34
N GLY A 55 7.17 -2.79 -3.34
CA GLY A 55 6.24 -2.18 -4.29
C GLY A 55 6.68 -2.37 -5.74
N ILE A 56 7.96 -2.19 -6.04
CA ILE A 56 8.50 -2.45 -7.38
C ILE A 56 8.33 -3.93 -7.76
N LEU A 57 8.72 -4.85 -6.86
CA LEU A 57 8.58 -6.28 -7.10
C LEU A 57 7.11 -6.68 -7.30
N TYR A 58 6.22 -6.14 -6.47
CA TYR A 58 4.78 -6.37 -6.56
C TYR A 58 4.21 -5.89 -7.92
N LEU A 59 4.59 -4.70 -8.37
CA LEU A 59 4.18 -4.18 -9.68
C LEU A 59 4.66 -5.07 -10.84
N VAL A 60 5.88 -5.58 -10.77
CA VAL A 60 6.39 -6.53 -11.79
C VAL A 60 5.57 -7.82 -11.79
N ILE A 61 5.25 -8.38 -10.61
CA ILE A 61 4.42 -9.59 -10.50
C ILE A 61 3.02 -9.32 -11.07
N MET A 62 2.39 -8.21 -10.70
CA MET A 62 1.06 -7.85 -11.19
C MET A 62 1.06 -7.64 -12.71
N PHE A 63 2.10 -7.00 -13.26
CA PHE A 63 2.27 -6.87 -14.71
C PHE A 63 2.35 -8.24 -15.40
N MET A 64 3.16 -9.16 -14.88
CA MET A 64 3.27 -10.52 -15.44
C MET A 64 1.96 -11.30 -15.38
N LEU A 65 1.22 -11.19 -14.26
CA LEU A 65 -0.10 -11.80 -14.11
C LEU A 65 -1.10 -11.22 -15.12
N THR A 66 -1.13 -9.89 -15.27
CA THR A 66 -1.99 -9.20 -16.25
C THR A 66 -1.67 -9.67 -17.67
N MET A 67 -0.39 -9.74 -18.05
CA MET A 67 0.00 -10.28 -19.36
C MET A 67 -0.46 -11.71 -19.57
N ARG A 68 -0.34 -12.57 -18.54
CA ARG A 68 -0.84 -13.95 -18.60
C ARG A 68 -2.36 -14.03 -18.80
N VAL A 69 -3.12 -13.18 -18.13
CA VAL A 69 -4.58 -13.11 -18.28
C VAL A 69 -4.94 -12.63 -19.69
N ILE A 70 -4.26 -11.63 -20.24
CA ILE A 70 -4.50 -11.14 -21.61
C ILE A 70 -4.22 -12.23 -22.64
N MET A 71 -3.18 -13.04 -22.44
CA MET A 71 -2.86 -14.15 -23.37
C MET A 71 -3.84 -15.32 -23.27
N ASN A 72 -4.48 -15.52 -22.13
CA ASN A 72 -5.38 -16.65 -21.86
C ASN A 72 -6.62 -16.20 -21.05
N PRO A 73 -7.50 -15.39 -21.64
CA PRO A 73 -8.53 -14.68 -20.87
C PRO A 73 -9.64 -15.60 -20.32
N TYR A 74 -9.92 -16.74 -20.98
CA TYR A 74 -11.08 -17.57 -20.68
C TYR A 74 -10.73 -18.91 -20.04
N GLN A 75 -9.62 -18.99 -19.29
CA GLN A 75 -9.23 -20.23 -18.60
C GLN A 75 -10.14 -20.57 -17.41
N ASN A 76 -10.59 -19.56 -16.68
CA ASN A 76 -11.47 -19.72 -15.54
C ASN A 76 -12.30 -18.45 -15.30
N MET A 77 -13.25 -18.52 -14.36
CA MET A 77 -14.15 -17.40 -14.04
C MET A 77 -13.39 -16.13 -13.61
N PHE A 78 -12.29 -16.28 -12.88
CA PHE A 78 -11.49 -15.14 -12.43
C PHE A 78 -10.76 -14.47 -13.60
N THR A 79 -10.12 -15.24 -14.49
CA THR A 79 -9.40 -14.67 -15.64
C THR A 79 -10.36 -14.00 -16.61
N SER A 80 -11.55 -14.57 -16.83
CA SER A 80 -12.60 -13.95 -17.64
C SER A 80 -13.09 -12.64 -17.05
N TRP A 81 -13.38 -12.62 -15.74
CA TRP A 81 -13.79 -11.40 -15.04
C TRP A 81 -12.71 -10.32 -15.10
N TYR A 82 -11.45 -10.70 -14.81
CA TYR A 82 -10.33 -9.77 -14.81
C TYR A 82 -10.09 -9.17 -16.21
N TYR A 83 -10.15 -10.03 -17.25
CA TYR A 83 -10.00 -9.60 -18.64
C TYR A 83 -11.13 -8.64 -19.07
N ASN A 84 -12.38 -8.97 -18.79
CA ASN A 84 -13.52 -8.11 -19.11
C ASN A 84 -13.41 -6.75 -18.42
N THR A 85 -12.91 -6.72 -17.19
CA THR A 85 -12.69 -5.45 -16.47
C THR A 85 -11.56 -4.64 -17.11
N LEU A 86 -10.51 -5.28 -17.61
CA LEU A 86 -9.45 -4.60 -18.38
C LEU A 86 -9.99 -4.06 -19.71
N GLU A 87 -10.86 -4.79 -20.39
CA GLU A 87 -11.52 -4.32 -21.62
C GLU A 87 -12.40 -3.10 -21.39
N ALA A 88 -13.04 -2.98 -20.23
CA ALA A 88 -13.82 -1.80 -19.87
C ALA A 88 -12.98 -0.50 -19.85
N VAL A 89 -11.66 -0.61 -19.70
CA VAL A 89 -10.72 0.52 -19.80
C VAL A 89 -10.38 0.91 -21.24
N SER A 90 -10.70 0.04 -22.21
CA SER A 90 -10.38 0.24 -23.63
C SER A 90 -10.83 1.60 -24.19
N PRO A 91 -12.03 2.15 -23.85
CA PRO A 91 -12.42 3.49 -24.29
C PRO A 91 -11.47 4.60 -23.83
N LEU A 92 -10.86 4.45 -22.65
CA LEU A 92 -9.86 5.40 -22.14
C LEU A 92 -8.60 5.40 -22.99
N ILE A 93 -8.17 4.21 -23.44
CA ILE A 93 -6.95 4.02 -24.22
C ILE A 93 -7.16 4.45 -25.67
N ASN A 94 -8.29 4.09 -26.24
CA ASN A 94 -8.62 4.34 -27.64
C ASN A 94 -9.22 5.74 -27.90
N GLY A 95 -9.41 6.54 -26.85
CA GLY A 95 -9.96 7.89 -26.96
C GLY A 95 -11.44 7.97 -27.30
N TYR A 96 -12.16 6.83 -27.32
CA TYR A 96 -13.60 6.79 -27.61
C TYR A 96 -14.43 7.03 -26.35
N TRP A 97 -14.78 8.29 -26.13
CA TRP A 97 -15.49 8.75 -24.92
C TRP A 97 -16.99 9.03 -25.14
N GLY A 98 -17.52 8.64 -26.28
CA GLY A 98 -18.86 9.06 -26.72
C GLY A 98 -18.88 10.41 -27.45
N SER A 99 -19.95 10.69 -28.15
CA SER A 99 -20.12 11.89 -28.99
C SER A 99 -20.59 13.11 -28.20
N ALA A 100 -21.42 12.93 -27.19
CA ALA A 100 -21.99 13.99 -26.40
C ALA A 100 -21.29 14.17 -25.02
N PRO A 101 -21.25 15.38 -24.45
CA PRO A 101 -20.62 15.64 -23.17
C PRO A 101 -21.18 14.82 -21.99
N TYR A 102 -22.47 14.51 -22.01
CA TYR A 102 -23.12 13.68 -21.00
C TYR A 102 -22.75 12.19 -21.15
N GLU A 103 -22.58 11.70 -22.39
CA GLU A 103 -22.10 10.33 -22.67
C GLU A 103 -20.68 10.16 -22.15
N LYS A 104 -19.80 11.14 -22.38
CA LYS A 104 -18.44 11.15 -21.86
C LYS A 104 -18.39 11.00 -20.35
N LYS A 105 -19.20 11.79 -19.63
CA LYS A 105 -19.30 11.71 -18.16
C LYS A 105 -19.83 10.36 -17.69
N GLY A 106 -20.86 9.83 -18.36
CA GLY A 106 -21.44 8.52 -18.06
C GLY A 106 -20.44 7.39 -18.28
N THR A 107 -19.71 7.42 -19.39
CA THR A 107 -18.67 6.44 -19.71
C THR A 107 -17.55 6.44 -18.68
N VAL A 108 -17.06 7.61 -18.28
CA VAL A 108 -16.03 7.74 -17.23
C VAL A 108 -16.52 7.15 -15.90
N LEU A 109 -17.76 7.44 -15.50
CA LEU A 109 -18.33 6.93 -14.26
C LEU A 109 -18.44 5.40 -14.29
N LEU A 110 -18.93 4.82 -15.38
CA LEU A 110 -19.05 3.37 -15.55
C LEU A 110 -17.68 2.69 -15.47
N ILE A 111 -16.69 3.21 -16.18
CA ILE A 111 -15.33 2.68 -16.13
C ILE A 111 -14.78 2.71 -14.71
N PHE A 112 -15.00 3.80 -13.97
CA PHE A 112 -14.58 3.89 -12.57
C PHE A 112 -15.22 2.81 -11.70
N ILE A 113 -16.53 2.54 -11.87
CA ILE A 113 -17.24 1.52 -11.11
C ILE A 113 -16.72 0.12 -11.47
N GLU A 114 -16.47 -0.16 -12.74
CA GLU A 114 -16.01 -1.46 -13.23
C GLU A 114 -14.54 -1.76 -12.83
N VAL A 115 -13.68 -0.76 -12.84
CA VAL A 115 -12.25 -0.90 -12.49
C VAL A 115 -12.01 -0.90 -10.97
N LEU A 116 -12.93 -0.32 -10.18
CA LEU A 116 -12.77 -0.18 -8.73
C LEU A 116 -12.45 -1.51 -8.02
N PRO A 117 -13.09 -2.66 -8.32
CA PRO A 117 -12.77 -3.93 -7.67
C PRO A 117 -11.33 -4.40 -7.92
N ILE A 118 -10.80 -4.24 -9.14
CA ILE A 118 -9.40 -4.59 -9.45
C ILE A 118 -8.46 -3.64 -8.72
N PHE A 119 -8.75 -2.35 -8.74
CA PHE A 119 -7.93 -1.36 -8.03
C PHE A 119 -7.85 -1.64 -6.53
N ILE A 120 -8.96 -2.05 -5.93
CA ILE A 120 -9.00 -2.47 -4.52
C ILE A 120 -8.17 -3.74 -4.31
N LEU A 121 -8.32 -4.74 -5.19
CA LEU A 121 -7.61 -6.01 -5.11
C LEU A 121 -6.09 -5.81 -5.24
N ASP A 122 -5.65 -4.88 -6.06
CA ASP A 122 -4.24 -4.58 -6.26
C ASP A 122 -3.65 -3.72 -5.14
N LEU A 123 -4.43 -2.78 -4.59
CA LEU A 123 -3.93 -1.82 -3.59
C LEU A 123 -3.93 -2.38 -2.16
N ILE A 124 -4.95 -3.17 -1.80
CA ILE A 124 -5.11 -3.68 -0.42
C ILE A 124 -3.91 -4.53 0.02
N PRO A 125 -3.40 -5.51 -0.75
CA PRO A 125 -2.26 -6.30 -0.33
C PRO A 125 -1.01 -5.45 -0.08
N LEU A 126 -0.78 -4.44 -0.91
CA LEU A 126 0.34 -3.51 -0.76
C LEU A 126 0.24 -2.69 0.52
N LEU A 127 -0.94 -2.13 0.81
CA LEU A 127 -1.18 -1.37 2.03
C LEU A 127 -1.04 -2.24 3.28
N LEU A 128 -1.63 -3.44 3.29
CA LEU A 128 -1.51 -4.39 4.40
C LEU A 128 -0.06 -4.78 4.64
N PHE A 129 0.70 -5.04 3.58
CA PHE A 129 2.12 -5.35 3.70
C PHE A 129 2.90 -4.23 4.39
N ILE A 130 2.68 -2.98 3.99
CA ILE A 130 3.36 -1.81 4.57
C ILE A 130 3.01 -1.68 6.07
N LEU A 131 1.75 -1.82 6.44
CA LEU A 131 1.30 -1.70 7.83
C LEU A 131 1.85 -2.84 8.70
N ILE A 132 1.84 -4.08 8.20
CA ILE A 132 2.38 -5.24 8.91
C ILE A 132 3.89 -5.12 9.05
N LEU A 133 4.60 -4.71 8.01
CA LEU A 133 6.04 -4.51 8.01
C LEU A 133 6.46 -3.48 9.06
N ASP A 134 5.79 -2.32 9.09
CA ASP A 134 6.04 -1.26 10.07
C ASP A 134 5.86 -1.78 11.51
N TYR A 135 4.76 -2.50 11.74
CA TYR A 135 4.48 -3.13 13.03
C TYR A 135 5.56 -4.13 13.45
N ILE A 136 6.01 -5.01 12.55
CA ILE A 136 7.05 -6.03 12.84
C ILE A 136 8.38 -5.35 13.14
N LEU A 137 8.78 -4.35 12.36
CA LEU A 137 10.03 -3.62 12.57
C LEU A 137 10.01 -2.86 13.89
N LEU A 138 8.90 -2.21 14.22
CA LEU A 138 8.73 -1.52 15.49
C LEU A 138 8.83 -2.51 16.67
N LYS A 139 8.09 -3.62 16.62
CA LYS A 139 8.16 -4.68 17.64
C LYS A 139 9.57 -5.21 17.84
N ARG A 140 10.28 -5.49 16.74
CA ARG A 140 11.66 -5.98 16.78
C ARG A 140 12.61 -4.97 17.44
N LYS A 141 12.49 -3.69 17.10
CA LYS A 141 13.33 -2.62 17.67
C LYS A 141 13.07 -2.46 19.18
N LEU A 142 11.81 -2.46 19.59
CA LEU A 142 11.41 -2.35 20.98
C LEU A 142 11.87 -3.55 21.83
N ASN A 143 11.83 -4.76 21.27
CA ASN A 143 12.36 -5.95 21.95
C ASN A 143 13.87 -5.86 22.20
N ILE A 144 14.62 -5.22 21.29
CA ILE A 144 16.05 -4.99 21.48
C ILE A 144 16.26 -3.98 22.63
N ILE A 145 15.52 -2.88 22.63
CA ILE A 145 15.59 -1.87 23.69
C ILE A 145 15.27 -2.47 25.06
N ALA A 146 14.20 -3.31 25.13
CA ALA A 146 13.80 -3.96 26.37
C ALA A 146 14.81 -4.99 26.91
N ARG A 147 15.70 -5.51 26.08
CA ARG A 147 16.79 -6.42 26.51
C ARG A 147 18.03 -5.69 26.98
N CYS A 148 18.19 -4.43 26.59
CA CYS A 148 19.35 -3.61 26.96
C CYS A 148 19.11 -2.76 28.22
N LYS A 149 17.88 -2.66 28.68
CA LYS A 149 17.48 -2.01 29.94
C LYS A 149 17.10 -3.04 30.99
#